data_2aec0e303c16bf606729e9169c85c510
#
_entry.id   2aec0e303c16bf606729e9169c85c510
#
_cell.length_a   1.000
_cell.length_b   1.000
_cell.length_c   1.000
_cell.angle_alpha   90.00
_cell.angle_beta   90.00
_cell.angle_gamma   90.00
#
_symmetry.space_group_name_H-M   'P 1'
#
loop_
_entity.id
_entity.type
_entity.pdbx_description
1 polymer ?
#
loop_
_entity_poly.entity_id
_entity_poly.type
_entity_poly.pdbx_seq_one_letter_code
_entity_poly.pdbx_strand_id
1 'polypeptide(L)'
;MNSTVKYRADIDGLRALAVLLVVLFHFGLGFPGGFVGVDVFFVISGYLIGGHIYQSKLAGHFSWGQFYVRRIKRILPALIAVVIAVWLVMFFISTPADFRKLGRDAAATLLSVSNVTLWNSIDYFSPSAEHNPLLMTWSLGVEEQFYFLAPLLILVLTRFDKKLSFLLMGSVTLLCFAIAAAGTLQIPHSAWFLTPFRAWELFAGALLGMAHTHFPAAFSAKADNLKSAVGVLLIAG
;
A
#
# COMPACT_ATOMS: atom_id res chain seq x y z
N MET A 1 -28.40 -12.55 -2.23
CA MET A 1 -27.46 -13.59 -2.68
C MET A 1 -26.08 -13.19 -2.17
N ASN A 2 -25.54 -13.96 -1.21
CA ASN A 2 -24.19 -13.75 -0.69
C ASN A 2 -23.19 -14.12 -1.80
N SER A 3 -22.62 -13.14 -2.47
CA SER A 3 -21.41 -13.35 -3.27
C SER A 3 -20.27 -13.60 -2.27
N THR A 4 -20.02 -14.86 -1.95
CA THR A 4 -18.80 -15.25 -1.25
C THR A 4 -17.63 -14.80 -2.12
N VAL A 5 -16.92 -13.77 -1.67
CA VAL A 5 -15.66 -13.37 -2.31
C VAL A 5 -14.78 -14.61 -2.37
N LYS A 6 -14.53 -15.11 -3.58
CA LYS A 6 -13.72 -16.32 -3.77
C LYS A 6 -12.32 -16.06 -3.17
N TYR A 7 -11.94 -16.88 -2.21
CA TYR A 7 -10.63 -16.81 -1.58
C TYR A 7 -9.51 -16.92 -2.64
N ARG A 8 -8.50 -16.07 -2.54
CA ARG A 8 -7.39 -15.95 -3.48
C ARG A 8 -6.08 -16.31 -2.78
N ALA A 9 -5.78 -17.63 -2.78
CA ALA A 9 -4.55 -18.16 -2.18
C ALA A 9 -3.26 -17.63 -2.84
N ASP A 10 -3.32 -17.32 -4.14
CA ASP A 10 -2.23 -16.71 -4.89
C ASP A 10 -1.85 -15.31 -4.36
N ILE A 11 -2.83 -14.49 -4.03
CA ILE A 11 -2.61 -13.16 -3.44
C ILE A 11 -2.02 -13.28 -2.03
N ASP A 12 -2.53 -14.21 -1.21
CA ASP A 12 -1.99 -14.42 0.13
C ASP A 12 -0.56 -14.97 0.09
N GLY A 13 -0.25 -15.84 -0.89
CA GLY A 13 1.12 -16.30 -1.13
C GLY A 13 2.06 -15.15 -1.52
N LEU A 14 1.63 -14.27 -2.42
CA LEU A 14 2.41 -13.10 -2.83
C LEU A 14 2.62 -12.12 -1.67
N ARG A 15 1.61 -11.92 -0.83
CA ARG A 15 1.74 -11.10 0.39
C ARG A 15 2.72 -11.72 1.39
N ALA A 16 2.67 -13.04 1.58
CA ALA A 16 3.62 -13.73 2.46
C ALA A 16 5.06 -13.58 1.96
N LEU A 17 5.29 -13.71 0.65
CA LEU A 17 6.59 -13.47 0.04
C LEU A 17 7.07 -12.03 0.27
N ALA A 18 6.21 -11.06 0.03
CA ALA A 18 6.52 -9.65 0.22
C ALA A 18 6.87 -9.32 1.68
N VAL A 19 6.12 -9.87 2.66
CA VAL A 19 6.46 -9.73 4.10
C VAL A 19 7.82 -10.35 4.38
N LEU A 20 8.07 -11.56 3.89
CA LEU A 20 9.33 -12.27 4.14
C LEU A 20 10.53 -11.46 3.62
N LEU A 21 10.44 -10.90 2.41
CA LEU A 21 11.50 -10.06 1.84
C LEU A 21 11.78 -8.82 2.71
N VAL A 22 10.73 -8.13 3.16
CA VAL A 22 10.87 -6.96 4.04
C VAL A 22 11.49 -7.35 5.39
N VAL A 23 11.09 -8.48 5.98
CA VAL A 23 11.66 -8.97 7.24
C VAL A 23 13.14 -9.31 7.06
N LEU A 24 13.49 -10.06 6.02
CA LEU A 24 14.89 -10.44 5.75
C LEU A 24 15.79 -9.22 5.52
N PHE A 25 15.26 -8.20 4.83
CA PHE A 25 15.95 -6.92 4.66
C PHE A 25 16.26 -6.24 6.00
N HIS A 26 15.25 -6.10 6.87
CA HIS A 26 15.43 -5.41 8.16
C HIS A 26 16.33 -6.16 9.14
N PHE A 27 16.42 -7.49 9.04
CA PHE A 27 17.34 -8.29 9.83
C PHE A 27 18.73 -8.44 9.19
N GLY A 28 18.99 -7.83 8.04
CA GLY A 28 20.30 -7.93 7.36
C GLY A 28 20.61 -9.34 6.86
N LEU A 29 19.60 -10.18 6.59
CA LEU A 29 19.76 -11.59 6.26
C LEU A 29 19.97 -11.85 4.75
N GLY A 30 20.83 -11.03 4.10
CA GLY A 30 21.31 -11.30 2.74
C GLY A 30 20.36 -10.88 1.61
N PHE A 31 19.34 -10.06 1.88
CA PHE A 31 18.39 -9.56 0.88
C PHE A 31 18.35 -8.02 0.86
N PRO A 32 19.39 -7.34 0.32
CA PRO A 32 19.48 -5.87 0.35
C PRO A 32 18.35 -5.16 -0.43
N GLY A 33 17.75 -5.82 -1.43
CA GLY A 33 16.59 -5.33 -2.19
C GLY A 33 15.24 -5.66 -1.56
N GLY A 34 15.18 -6.29 -0.36
CA GLY A 34 13.93 -6.77 0.23
C GLY A 34 12.91 -5.67 0.56
N PHE A 35 13.31 -4.41 0.62
CA PHE A 35 12.42 -3.26 0.78
C PHE A 35 11.39 -3.15 -0.36
N VAL A 36 11.67 -3.69 -1.56
CA VAL A 36 10.73 -3.77 -2.70
C VAL A 36 9.45 -4.55 -2.34
N GLY A 37 9.49 -5.38 -1.29
CA GLY A 37 8.29 -6.02 -0.76
C GLY A 37 7.19 -5.02 -0.39
N VAL A 38 7.52 -3.79 0.00
CA VAL A 38 6.53 -2.72 0.26
C VAL A 38 5.82 -2.30 -1.04
N ASP A 39 6.55 -2.22 -2.16
CA ASP A 39 6.00 -1.86 -3.47
C ASP A 39 5.01 -2.93 -3.94
N VAL A 40 5.36 -4.20 -3.73
CA VAL A 40 4.46 -5.34 -3.98
C VAL A 40 3.17 -5.22 -3.13
N PHE A 41 3.28 -4.83 -1.86
CA PHE A 41 2.10 -4.58 -1.01
C PHE A 41 1.23 -3.47 -1.56
N PHE A 42 1.80 -2.36 -2.02
CA PHE A 42 1.04 -1.25 -2.58
C PHE A 42 0.28 -1.68 -3.85
N VAL A 43 0.92 -2.43 -4.74
CA VAL A 43 0.23 -2.98 -5.93
C VAL A 43 -0.90 -3.92 -5.53
N ILE A 44 -0.68 -4.83 -4.57
CA ILE A 44 -1.73 -5.74 -4.06
C ILE A 44 -2.87 -4.96 -3.43
N SER A 45 -2.57 -3.97 -2.60
CA SER A 45 -3.58 -3.10 -1.97
C SER A 45 -4.40 -2.36 -3.00
N GLY A 46 -3.75 -1.78 -4.00
CA GLY A 46 -4.42 -1.13 -5.13
C GLY A 46 -5.33 -2.08 -5.89
N TYR A 47 -4.85 -3.28 -6.21
CA TYR A 47 -5.62 -4.32 -6.90
C TYR A 47 -6.89 -4.73 -6.13
N LEU A 48 -6.74 -5.05 -4.85
CA LEU A 48 -7.86 -5.50 -4.03
C LEU A 48 -8.88 -4.39 -3.77
N ILE A 49 -8.40 -3.19 -3.43
CA ILE A 49 -9.28 -2.08 -3.09
C ILE A 49 -9.89 -1.45 -4.33
N GLY A 50 -9.07 -1.14 -5.33
CA GLY A 50 -9.54 -0.55 -6.58
C GLY A 50 -10.49 -1.47 -7.31
N GLY A 51 -10.15 -2.75 -7.43
CA GLY A 51 -11.02 -3.77 -8.02
C GLY A 51 -12.35 -3.91 -7.27
N HIS A 52 -12.32 -3.95 -5.93
CA HIS A 52 -13.53 -4.04 -5.12
C HIS A 52 -14.44 -2.83 -5.27
N ILE A 53 -13.90 -1.61 -5.24
CA ILE A 53 -14.68 -0.37 -5.42
C ILE A 53 -15.33 -0.39 -6.81
N TYR A 54 -14.54 -0.67 -7.84
CA TYR A 54 -14.99 -0.70 -9.22
C TYR A 54 -16.11 -1.72 -9.45
N GLN A 55 -15.92 -2.97 -9.02
CA GLN A 55 -16.91 -4.04 -9.12
C GLN A 55 -18.19 -3.71 -8.35
N SER A 56 -18.06 -3.25 -7.10
CA SER A 56 -19.20 -2.89 -6.25
C SER A 56 -20.02 -1.75 -6.86
N LYS A 57 -19.35 -0.80 -7.52
CA LYS A 57 -20.03 0.30 -8.21
C LYS A 57 -20.76 -0.16 -9.45
N LEU A 58 -20.14 -0.98 -10.30
CA LEU A 58 -20.80 -1.56 -11.48
C LEU A 58 -22.01 -2.42 -11.11
N ALA A 59 -21.95 -3.11 -9.98
CA ALA A 59 -23.06 -3.91 -9.47
C ALA A 59 -24.12 -3.08 -8.71
N GLY A 60 -23.95 -1.76 -8.58
CA GLY A 60 -24.93 -0.88 -7.92
C GLY A 60 -24.98 -0.93 -6.40
N HIS A 61 -24.02 -1.57 -5.73
CA HIS A 61 -24.07 -1.75 -4.26
C HIS A 61 -22.93 -1.03 -3.52
N PHE A 62 -22.16 -0.14 -4.16
CA PHE A 62 -21.12 0.59 -3.45
C PHE A 62 -21.69 1.50 -2.37
N SER A 63 -21.22 1.33 -1.15
CA SER A 63 -21.57 2.16 0.00
C SER A 63 -20.33 2.69 0.68
N TRP A 64 -20.21 4.01 0.78
CA TRP A 64 -19.13 4.71 1.45
C TRP A 64 -18.95 4.24 2.91
N GLY A 65 -20.03 4.28 3.67
CA GLY A 65 -19.98 3.90 5.09
C GLY A 65 -19.52 2.46 5.29
N GLN A 66 -20.05 1.52 4.51
CA GLN A 66 -19.63 0.12 4.61
C GLN A 66 -18.17 -0.07 4.17
N PHE A 67 -17.69 0.69 3.18
CA PHE A 67 -16.31 0.63 2.75
C PHE A 67 -15.36 1.05 3.88
N TYR A 68 -15.56 2.23 4.49
CA TYR A 68 -14.69 2.72 5.56
C TYR A 68 -14.82 1.90 6.84
N VAL A 69 -16.02 1.49 7.23
CA VAL A 69 -16.20 0.63 8.41
C VAL A 69 -15.43 -0.69 8.28
N ARG A 70 -15.42 -1.31 7.10
CA ARG A 70 -14.61 -2.52 6.87
C ARG A 70 -13.11 -2.26 6.99
N ARG A 71 -12.61 -1.11 6.53
CA ARG A 71 -11.19 -0.73 6.65
C ARG A 71 -10.81 -0.48 8.11
N ILE A 72 -11.59 0.35 8.81
CA ILE A 72 -11.38 0.65 10.22
C ILE A 72 -11.35 -0.63 11.06
N LYS A 73 -12.35 -1.50 10.91
CA LYS A 73 -12.40 -2.77 11.66
C LYS A 73 -11.23 -3.71 11.35
N ARG A 74 -10.64 -3.61 10.17
CA ARG A 74 -9.51 -4.45 9.77
C ARG A 74 -8.18 -3.93 10.26
N ILE A 75 -7.98 -2.62 10.25
CA ILE A 75 -6.65 -2.00 10.45
C ILE A 75 -6.52 -1.45 11.86
N LEU A 76 -7.49 -0.69 12.34
CA LEU A 76 -7.38 0.08 13.57
C LEU A 76 -7.15 -0.79 14.82
N PRO A 77 -7.79 -1.96 15.02
CA PRO A 77 -7.55 -2.75 16.22
C PRO A 77 -6.11 -3.25 16.34
N ALA A 78 -5.54 -3.74 15.24
CA ALA A 78 -4.14 -4.19 15.23
C ALA A 78 -3.16 -3.02 15.40
N LEU A 79 -3.45 -1.88 14.74
CA LEU A 79 -2.63 -0.67 14.85
C LEU A 79 -2.59 -0.14 16.28
N ILE A 80 -3.75 -0.03 16.93
CA ILE A 80 -3.84 0.40 18.34
C ILE A 80 -3.06 -0.56 19.24
N ALA A 81 -3.21 -1.87 19.05
CA ALA A 81 -2.48 -2.85 19.85
C ALA A 81 -0.95 -2.70 19.71
N VAL A 82 -0.46 -2.50 18.47
CA VAL A 82 0.97 -2.25 18.22
C VAL A 82 1.44 -0.95 18.86
N VAL A 83 0.69 0.15 18.68
CA VAL A 83 1.04 1.46 19.26
C VAL A 83 1.10 1.38 20.78
N ILE A 84 0.13 0.72 21.43
CA ILE A 84 0.11 0.55 22.89
C ILE A 84 1.30 -0.31 23.32
N ALA A 85 1.58 -1.43 22.65
CA ALA A 85 2.69 -2.31 22.99
C ALA A 85 4.04 -1.56 22.90
N VAL A 86 4.27 -0.85 21.80
CA VAL A 86 5.47 -0.02 21.61
C VAL A 86 5.56 1.04 22.69
N TRP A 87 4.47 1.73 22.98
CA TRP A 87 4.41 2.80 23.98
C TRP A 87 4.76 2.29 25.39
N LEU A 88 4.21 1.14 25.78
CA LEU A 88 4.50 0.50 27.06
C LEU A 88 5.98 0.10 27.17
N VAL A 89 6.56 -0.53 26.15
CA VAL A 89 7.97 -0.94 26.17
C VAL A 89 8.87 0.31 26.25
N MET A 90 8.63 1.29 25.39
CA MET A 90 9.45 2.51 25.32
C MET A 90 9.34 3.37 26.56
N PHE A 91 8.24 3.30 27.31
CA PHE A 91 8.11 3.99 28.61
C PHE A 91 9.21 3.60 29.60
N PHE A 92 9.67 2.35 29.58
CA PHE A 92 10.69 1.84 30.52
C PHE A 92 12.12 2.02 30.04
N ILE A 93 12.34 2.16 28.72
CA ILE A 93 13.70 2.13 28.15
C ILE A 93 14.12 3.43 27.46
N SER A 94 13.18 4.34 27.16
CA SER A 94 13.48 5.57 26.42
C SER A 94 13.90 6.72 27.31
N THR A 95 14.66 7.66 26.72
CA THR A 95 14.84 8.97 27.32
C THR A 95 13.54 9.80 27.27
N PRO A 96 13.35 10.80 28.14
CA PRO A 96 12.18 11.67 28.05
C PRO A 96 12.02 12.40 26.72
N ALA A 97 13.11 12.66 26.01
CA ALA A 97 13.13 13.29 24.69
C ALA A 97 12.61 12.32 23.61
N ASP A 98 13.11 11.08 23.60
CA ASP A 98 12.70 10.05 22.67
C ASP A 98 11.23 9.64 22.88
N PHE A 99 10.81 9.56 24.14
CA PHE A 99 9.42 9.25 24.49
C PHE A 99 8.43 10.31 23.98
N ARG A 100 8.80 11.61 24.05
CA ARG A 100 8.00 12.69 23.45
C ARG A 100 7.93 12.57 21.93
N LYS A 101 9.04 12.22 21.28
CA LYS A 101 9.08 11.97 19.82
C LYS A 101 8.17 10.82 19.46
N LEU A 102 8.25 9.71 20.21
CA LEU A 102 7.37 8.55 20.02
C LEU A 102 5.88 8.92 20.15
N GLY A 103 5.51 9.77 21.14
CA GLY A 103 4.14 10.25 21.30
C GLY A 103 3.62 10.99 20.05
N ARG A 104 4.45 11.83 19.43
CA ARG A 104 4.12 12.51 18.17
C ARG A 104 3.96 11.52 17.04
N ASP A 105 4.88 10.56 16.91
CA ASP A 105 4.88 9.56 15.84
C ASP A 105 3.68 8.60 16.00
N ALA A 106 3.32 8.23 17.23
CA ALA A 106 2.13 7.46 17.54
C ALA A 106 0.83 8.21 17.15
N ALA A 107 0.72 9.49 17.49
CA ALA A 107 -0.42 10.31 17.10
C ALA A 107 -0.53 10.40 15.56
N ALA A 108 0.58 10.65 14.86
CA ALA A 108 0.62 10.69 13.40
C ALA A 108 0.25 9.35 12.77
N THR A 109 0.66 8.24 13.38
CA THR A 109 0.30 6.88 12.97
C THR A 109 -1.20 6.64 13.07
N LEU A 110 -1.83 7.01 14.18
CA LEU A 110 -3.28 6.87 14.37
C LEU A 110 -4.09 7.79 13.46
N LEU A 111 -3.52 8.91 13.04
CA LEU A 111 -4.12 9.86 12.09
C LEU A 111 -3.78 9.55 10.61
N SER A 112 -3.06 8.44 10.34
CA SER A 112 -2.67 8.03 8.99
C SER A 112 -1.79 9.05 8.24
N VAL A 113 -0.99 9.82 8.98
CA VAL A 113 -0.05 10.83 8.45
C VAL A 113 1.40 10.58 8.90
N SER A 114 1.69 9.35 9.35
CA SER A 114 3.04 8.96 9.81
C SER A 114 4.10 9.13 8.73
N ASN A 115 3.77 8.89 7.46
CA ASN A 115 4.68 9.12 6.34
C ASN A 115 5.16 10.57 6.25
N VAL A 116 4.29 11.56 6.49
CA VAL A 116 4.66 12.99 6.49
C VAL A 116 5.51 13.35 7.72
N THR A 117 5.14 12.83 8.89
CA THR A 117 5.87 13.09 10.14
C THR A 117 7.27 12.49 10.10
N LEU A 118 7.38 11.27 9.60
CA LEU A 118 8.67 10.57 9.46
C LEU A 118 9.54 11.20 8.38
N TRP A 119 8.97 11.60 7.24
CA TRP A 119 9.67 12.39 6.22
C TRP A 119 10.34 13.63 6.80
N ASN A 120 9.66 14.37 7.67
CA ASN A 120 10.22 15.57 8.29
C ASN A 120 11.30 15.31 9.36
N SER A 121 11.46 14.08 9.84
CA SER A 121 12.25 13.79 11.04
C SER A 121 13.35 12.74 10.87
N ILE A 122 13.28 11.92 9.83
CA ILE A 122 14.17 10.75 9.68
C ILE A 122 14.50 10.53 8.21
N ASP A 123 15.77 10.30 7.88
CA ASP A 123 16.15 9.67 6.62
C ASP A 123 15.99 8.15 6.77
N TYR A 124 15.19 7.53 5.90
CA TYR A 124 14.83 6.12 5.98
C TYR A 124 16.04 5.16 5.97
N PHE A 125 17.07 5.48 5.20
CA PHE A 125 18.26 4.66 5.08
C PHE A 125 19.38 5.06 6.08
N SER A 126 19.11 5.97 7.00
CA SER A 126 20.07 6.34 8.04
C SER A 126 20.04 5.36 9.21
N PRO A 127 21.16 5.17 9.93
CA PRO A 127 21.17 4.35 11.14
C PRO A 127 20.19 4.82 12.23
N SER A 128 19.84 6.12 12.22
CA SER A 128 18.87 6.68 13.16
C SER A 128 17.42 6.20 12.89
N ALA A 129 17.13 5.77 11.68
CA ALA A 129 15.81 5.23 11.32
C ALA A 129 15.54 3.90 12.02
N GLU A 130 16.54 3.04 12.15
CA GLU A 130 16.43 1.73 12.79
C GLU A 130 16.00 1.80 14.26
N HIS A 131 16.24 2.94 14.92
CA HIS A 131 15.84 3.17 16.31
C HIS A 131 14.41 3.66 16.47
N ASN A 132 13.67 3.93 15.36
CA ASN A 132 12.28 4.35 15.45
C ASN A 132 11.34 3.12 15.35
N PRO A 133 10.72 2.68 16.46
CA PRO A 133 9.90 1.47 16.48
C PRO A 133 8.59 1.60 15.68
N LEU A 134 8.18 2.82 15.30
CA LEU A 134 7.02 3.09 14.45
C LEU A 134 7.39 3.42 13.01
N LEU A 135 8.67 3.26 12.62
CA LEU A 135 9.12 3.58 11.26
C LEU A 135 8.25 2.92 10.20
N MET A 136 7.94 1.63 10.36
CA MET A 136 7.18 0.85 9.36
C MET A 136 5.76 1.37 9.10
N THR A 137 5.23 2.23 9.97
CA THR A 137 3.88 2.79 9.81
C THR A 137 3.77 3.82 8.68
N TRP A 138 4.91 4.27 8.10
CA TRP A 138 4.89 5.20 6.97
C TRP A 138 4.13 4.63 5.77
N SER A 139 4.34 3.35 5.46
CA SER A 139 3.67 2.69 4.34
C SER A 139 2.16 2.57 4.56
N LEU A 140 1.73 2.33 5.80
CA LEU A 140 0.32 2.35 6.18
C LEU A 140 -0.29 3.75 5.97
N GLY A 141 0.44 4.82 6.31
CA GLY A 141 0.01 6.19 6.04
C GLY A 141 -0.26 6.44 4.56
N VAL A 142 0.63 5.99 3.68
CA VAL A 142 0.45 6.08 2.21
C VAL A 142 -0.79 5.29 1.77
N GLU A 143 -0.98 4.06 2.26
CA GLU A 143 -2.14 3.23 1.93
C GLU A 143 -3.46 3.87 2.36
N GLU A 144 -3.56 4.39 3.58
CA GLU A 144 -4.78 5.00 4.12
C GLU A 144 -5.15 6.27 3.34
N GLN A 145 -4.17 7.08 2.95
CA GLN A 145 -4.38 8.24 2.08
C GLN A 145 -4.92 7.82 0.70
N PHE A 146 -4.39 6.74 0.14
CA PHE A 146 -4.94 6.17 -1.08
C PHE A 146 -6.38 5.66 -0.87
N TYR A 147 -6.69 5.00 0.24
CA TYR A 147 -8.06 4.53 0.54
C TYR A 147 -9.06 5.67 0.65
N PHE A 148 -8.60 6.85 1.02
CA PHE A 148 -9.43 8.05 0.99
C PHE A 148 -9.68 8.57 -0.42
N LEU A 149 -8.64 8.61 -1.27
CA LEU A 149 -8.70 9.16 -2.62
C LEU A 149 -9.28 8.19 -3.67
N ALA A 150 -8.96 6.90 -3.57
CA ALA A 150 -9.33 5.90 -4.58
C ALA A 150 -10.84 5.79 -4.85
N PRO A 151 -11.74 5.78 -3.84
CA PRO A 151 -13.17 5.75 -4.12
C PRO A 151 -13.65 6.97 -4.91
N LEU A 152 -13.14 8.17 -4.60
CA LEU A 152 -13.49 9.40 -5.32
C LEU A 152 -13.12 9.28 -6.80
N LEU A 153 -11.86 8.92 -7.08
CA LEU A 153 -11.38 8.78 -8.45
C LEU A 153 -12.14 7.69 -9.20
N ILE A 154 -12.23 6.49 -8.63
CA ILE A 154 -12.85 5.34 -9.31
C ILE A 154 -14.33 5.59 -9.57
N LEU A 155 -15.06 6.22 -8.64
CA LEU A 155 -16.47 6.56 -8.84
C LEU A 155 -16.67 7.60 -9.93
N VAL A 156 -15.75 8.55 -10.08
CA VAL A 156 -15.77 9.50 -11.21
C VAL A 156 -15.51 8.74 -12.52
N LEU A 157 -14.52 7.86 -12.56
CA LEU A 157 -14.18 7.07 -13.74
C LEU A 157 -15.33 6.18 -14.20
N THR A 158 -16.13 5.62 -13.27
CA THR A 158 -17.30 4.80 -13.64
C THR A 158 -18.44 5.57 -14.33
N ARG A 159 -18.36 6.90 -14.45
CA ARG A 159 -19.30 7.72 -15.22
C ARG A 159 -19.02 7.71 -16.72
N PHE A 160 -17.83 7.30 -17.11
CA PHE A 160 -17.38 7.22 -18.49
C PHE A 160 -17.54 5.80 -19.04
N ASP A 161 -17.45 5.66 -20.36
CA ASP A 161 -17.38 4.34 -20.98
C ASP A 161 -16.11 3.58 -20.56
N LYS A 162 -16.09 2.28 -20.82
CA LYS A 162 -15.01 1.39 -20.37
C LYS A 162 -13.64 1.81 -20.90
N LYS A 163 -13.57 2.17 -22.20
CA LYS A 163 -12.28 2.52 -22.82
C LYS A 163 -11.72 3.80 -22.23
N LEU A 164 -12.56 4.81 -22.06
CA LEU A 164 -12.18 6.10 -21.49
C LEU A 164 -11.79 5.93 -20.02
N SER A 165 -12.53 5.14 -19.23
CA SER A 165 -12.19 4.84 -17.83
C SER A 165 -10.81 4.20 -17.71
N PHE A 166 -10.49 3.23 -18.59
CA PHE A 166 -9.16 2.61 -18.65
C PHE A 166 -8.07 3.59 -19.05
N LEU A 167 -8.32 4.37 -20.10
CA LEU A 167 -7.38 5.38 -20.58
C LEU A 167 -7.06 6.41 -19.47
N LEU A 168 -8.09 6.92 -18.82
CA LEU A 168 -7.92 7.89 -17.73
C LEU A 168 -7.19 7.30 -16.52
N MET A 169 -7.54 6.09 -16.09
CA MET A 169 -6.81 5.41 -15.00
C MET A 169 -5.36 5.15 -15.39
N GLY A 170 -5.11 4.68 -16.60
CA GLY A 170 -3.76 4.49 -17.15
C GLY A 170 -2.97 5.79 -17.20
N SER A 171 -3.60 6.89 -17.64
CA SER A 171 -2.97 8.22 -17.67
C SER A 171 -2.61 8.72 -16.26
N VAL A 172 -3.49 8.53 -15.27
CA VAL A 172 -3.20 8.87 -13.87
C VAL A 172 -2.02 8.04 -13.36
N THR A 173 -2.02 6.73 -13.63
CA THR A 173 -0.93 5.84 -13.22
C THR A 173 0.40 6.28 -13.84
N LEU A 174 0.44 6.55 -15.14
CA LEU A 174 1.64 7.01 -15.85
C LEU A 174 2.12 8.37 -15.37
N LEU A 175 1.20 9.29 -15.09
CA LEU A 175 1.55 10.61 -14.53
C LEU A 175 2.19 10.45 -13.14
N CYS A 176 1.58 9.66 -12.25
CA CYS A 176 2.14 9.40 -10.92
C CYS A 176 3.49 8.69 -11.03
N PHE A 177 3.66 7.76 -11.98
CA PHE A 177 4.95 7.10 -12.24
C PHE A 177 6.02 8.10 -12.72
N ALA A 178 5.68 8.99 -13.64
CA ALA A 178 6.59 10.04 -14.11
C ALA A 178 7.02 10.98 -12.97
N ILE A 179 6.08 11.35 -12.09
CA ILE A 179 6.36 12.14 -10.88
C ILE A 179 7.30 11.36 -9.93
N ALA A 180 7.04 10.07 -9.72
CA ALA A 180 7.87 9.20 -8.90
C ALA A 180 9.30 9.09 -9.46
N ALA A 181 9.44 8.83 -10.75
CA ALA A 181 10.72 8.72 -11.43
C ALA A 181 11.53 10.04 -11.33
N ALA A 182 10.89 11.17 -11.59
CA ALA A 182 11.53 12.48 -11.44
C ALA A 182 11.89 12.76 -9.97
N GLY A 183 11.02 12.44 -9.03
CA GLY A 183 11.24 12.62 -7.60
C GLY A 183 12.40 11.77 -7.09
N THR A 184 12.50 10.52 -7.51
CA THR A 184 13.61 9.63 -7.12
C THR A 184 14.98 10.17 -7.55
N LEU A 185 15.04 10.83 -8.72
CA LEU A 185 16.28 11.43 -9.22
C LEU A 185 16.65 12.75 -8.53
N GLN A 186 15.65 13.56 -8.15
CA GLN A 186 15.89 14.94 -7.68
C GLN A 186 15.76 15.09 -6.16
N ILE A 187 14.80 14.36 -5.56
CA ILE A 187 14.46 14.46 -4.14
C ILE A 187 14.17 13.07 -3.55
N PRO A 188 15.15 12.13 -3.55
CA PRO A 188 14.95 10.72 -3.21
C PRO A 188 14.33 10.52 -1.84
N HIS A 189 14.70 11.33 -0.86
CA HIS A 189 14.11 11.29 0.48
C HIS A 189 12.59 11.53 0.46
N SER A 190 12.12 12.56 -0.26
CA SER A 190 10.69 12.84 -0.42
C SER A 190 9.97 11.76 -1.22
N ALA A 191 10.64 11.24 -2.26
CA ALA A 191 10.10 10.20 -3.12
C ALA A 191 9.87 8.88 -2.37
N TRP A 192 10.62 8.61 -1.31
CA TRP A 192 10.45 7.44 -0.47
C TRP A 192 9.16 7.49 0.36
N PHE A 193 8.92 8.58 1.06
CA PHE A 193 7.87 8.69 2.06
C PHE A 193 6.52 9.22 1.56
N LEU A 194 6.55 10.14 0.58
CA LEU A 194 5.35 10.91 0.27
C LEU A 194 4.46 10.23 -0.77
N THR A 195 3.18 10.22 -0.49
CA THR A 195 2.13 9.56 -1.28
C THR A 195 2.14 9.92 -2.78
N PRO A 196 2.37 11.16 -3.23
CA PRO A 196 2.41 11.48 -4.66
C PRO A 196 3.42 10.67 -5.46
N PHE A 197 4.54 10.28 -4.84
CA PHE A 197 5.60 9.51 -5.48
C PHE A 197 5.40 8.00 -5.40
N ARG A 198 4.52 7.54 -4.51
CA ARG A 198 4.23 6.12 -4.27
C ARG A 198 2.86 5.68 -4.82
N ALA A 199 2.00 6.67 -5.15
CA ALA A 199 0.63 6.41 -5.58
C ALA A 199 0.53 5.60 -6.88
N TRP A 200 1.54 5.66 -7.75
CA TRP A 200 1.54 4.93 -9.03
C TRP A 200 1.44 3.42 -8.84
N GLU A 201 2.04 2.84 -7.79
CA GLU A 201 1.98 1.42 -7.45
C GLU A 201 0.54 1.00 -7.10
N LEU A 202 -0.10 1.81 -6.28
CA LEU A 202 -1.49 1.61 -5.87
C LEU A 202 -2.45 1.79 -7.06
N PHE A 203 -2.22 2.78 -7.93
CA PHE A 203 -3.02 2.97 -9.13
C PHE A 203 -2.77 1.90 -10.18
N ALA A 204 -1.54 1.41 -10.34
CA ALA A 204 -1.23 0.26 -11.19
C ALA A 204 -1.99 -1.00 -10.73
N GLY A 205 -2.01 -1.24 -9.42
CA GLY A 205 -2.83 -2.30 -8.83
C GLY A 205 -4.32 -2.10 -9.11
N ALA A 206 -4.85 -0.90 -8.92
CA ALA A 206 -6.26 -0.59 -9.19
C ALA A 206 -6.60 -0.78 -10.69
N LEU A 207 -5.74 -0.34 -11.60
CA LEU A 207 -5.88 -0.55 -13.05
C LEU A 207 -5.94 -2.05 -13.38
N LEU A 208 -5.07 -2.85 -12.75
CA LEU A 208 -5.07 -4.31 -12.90
C LEU A 208 -6.37 -4.93 -12.38
N GLY A 209 -6.91 -4.46 -11.26
CA GLY A 209 -8.21 -4.87 -10.71
C GLY A 209 -9.38 -4.56 -11.63
N MET A 210 -9.37 -3.37 -12.27
CA MET A 210 -10.32 -3.01 -13.31
C MET A 210 -10.18 -3.92 -14.54
N ALA A 211 -8.94 -4.18 -15.00
CA ALA A 211 -8.66 -5.06 -16.12
C ALA A 211 -9.17 -6.48 -15.87
N HIS A 212 -8.95 -7.03 -14.70
CA HIS A 212 -9.46 -8.35 -14.31
C HIS A 212 -10.99 -8.42 -14.41
N THR A 213 -11.69 -7.34 -14.07
CA THR A 213 -13.16 -7.27 -14.16
C THR A 213 -13.67 -7.28 -15.60
N HIS A 214 -12.96 -6.64 -16.52
CA HIS A 214 -13.40 -6.50 -17.92
C HIS A 214 -12.89 -7.57 -18.86
N PHE A 215 -11.71 -8.14 -18.58
CA PHE A 215 -11.02 -9.10 -19.43
C PHE A 215 -10.68 -10.39 -18.66
N PRO A 216 -11.68 -11.09 -18.06
CA PRO A 216 -11.42 -12.27 -17.23
C PRO A 216 -10.70 -13.39 -18.00
N ALA A 217 -10.91 -13.48 -19.31
CA ALA A 217 -10.23 -14.45 -20.16
C ALA A 217 -8.70 -14.23 -20.26
N ALA A 218 -8.24 -12.97 -20.15
CA ALA A 218 -6.81 -12.66 -20.14
C ALA A 218 -6.12 -13.12 -18.85
N PHE A 219 -6.89 -13.41 -17.80
CA PHE A 219 -6.44 -13.88 -16.49
C PHE A 219 -6.83 -15.36 -16.27
N SER A 220 -7.02 -16.14 -17.34
CA SER A 220 -7.38 -17.56 -17.25
C SER A 220 -6.17 -18.44 -16.94
N ALA A 221 -6.41 -19.55 -16.24
CA ALA A 221 -5.41 -20.44 -15.64
C ALA A 221 -4.34 -21.03 -16.58
N LYS A 222 -4.58 -21.08 -17.91
CA LYS A 222 -3.64 -21.69 -18.85
C LYS A 222 -2.28 -20.98 -19.01
N ALA A 223 -2.20 -19.68 -18.61
CA ALA A 223 -0.95 -18.91 -18.68
C ALA A 223 -0.43 -18.49 -17.28
N ASP A 224 -1.10 -18.91 -16.21
CA ASP A 224 -0.84 -18.39 -14.87
C ASP A 224 0.49 -18.86 -14.29
N ASN A 225 0.91 -20.10 -14.58
CA ASN A 225 2.19 -20.61 -14.07
C ASN A 225 3.39 -19.86 -14.66
N LEU A 226 3.37 -19.57 -15.97
CA LEU A 226 4.45 -18.82 -16.61
C LEU A 226 4.47 -17.36 -16.14
N LYS A 227 3.31 -16.70 -16.06
CA LYS A 227 3.19 -15.34 -15.58
C LYS A 227 3.64 -15.23 -14.12
N SER A 228 3.26 -16.21 -13.28
CA SER A 228 3.68 -16.28 -11.89
C SER A 228 5.18 -16.48 -11.74
N ALA A 229 5.77 -17.38 -12.51
CA ALA A 229 7.22 -17.60 -12.50
C ALA A 229 8.00 -16.35 -12.94
N VAL A 230 7.56 -15.70 -14.02
CA VAL A 230 8.15 -14.43 -14.48
C VAL A 230 7.98 -13.33 -13.43
N GLY A 231 6.80 -13.22 -12.81
CA GLY A 231 6.55 -12.25 -11.75
C GLY A 231 7.44 -12.45 -10.53
N VAL A 232 7.63 -13.68 -10.09
CA VAL A 232 8.53 -14.00 -8.97
C VAL A 232 9.99 -13.68 -9.32
N LEU A 233 10.44 -14.01 -10.53
CA LEU A 233 11.79 -13.68 -11.00
C LEU A 233 12.03 -12.17 -11.05
N LEU A 234 11.06 -11.37 -11.48
CA LEU A 234 11.16 -9.90 -11.53
C LEU A 234 11.15 -9.24 -10.14
N ILE A 235 10.63 -9.92 -9.11
CA ILE A 235 10.63 -9.43 -7.72
C ILE A 235 11.93 -9.81 -7.01
N ALA A 236 12.52 -10.98 -7.38
CA ALA A 236 13.70 -11.53 -6.71
C ALA A 236 15.04 -11.07 -7.31
N GLY A 237 15.04 -10.50 -8.54
CA GLY A 237 16.23 -9.99 -9.23
C GLY A 237 16.40 -8.51 -9.10
#